data_ac234310ffcf5c65877b71cc57f20827
#
_entry.id   ac234310ffcf5c65877b71cc57f20827
#
_cell.length_a   1.000
_cell.length_b   1.000
_cell.length_c   1.000
_cell.angle_alpha   90.00
_cell.angle_beta   90.00
_cell.angle_gamma   90.00
#
_symmetry.space_group_name_H-M   'P 1'
#
loop_
_entity.id
_entity.type
_entity.pdbx_description
1 polymer ?
#
loop_
_entity_poly.entity_id
_entity_poly.type
_entity_poly.pdbx_seq_one_letter_code
_entity_poly.pdbx_strand_id
1 'polypeptide(L)'
;LCADTTVALNGEILGKPRSIDDAKQLLTKLSGHTHEVLTSVAVGYWDAHDQWLSLQRVSRSQVRFSSLSARQIDRYVATEEPFGKAGGYGIQGVAALFIDCINGSYSGIMGLPAYETSQLLEAVGVELVVSP
;
A
#
# COMPACT_ATOMS: atom_id res chain seq x y z
N LEU A 1 16.51 0.01 -5.47
CA LEU A 1 15.38 -0.01 -4.55
C LEU A 1 14.08 -0.07 -5.34
N CYS A 2 13.22 -1.00 -5.02
CA CYS A 2 11.87 -1.09 -5.58
C CYS A 2 10.88 -1.53 -4.51
N ALA A 3 9.61 -1.20 -4.72
CA ALA A 3 8.52 -1.62 -3.86
C ALA A 3 7.26 -1.90 -4.68
N ASP A 4 6.43 -2.82 -4.19
CA ASP A 4 5.16 -3.16 -4.80
C ASP A 4 4.11 -3.43 -3.72
N THR A 5 2.90 -2.93 -3.93
CA THR A 5 1.81 -2.96 -2.95
C THR A 5 0.65 -3.81 -3.45
N THR A 6 0.16 -4.68 -2.59
CA THR A 6 -1.01 -5.52 -2.82
C THR A 6 -2.06 -5.26 -1.76
N VAL A 7 -3.30 -5.06 -2.18
CA VAL A 7 -4.48 -5.00 -1.31
C VAL A 7 -5.21 -6.34 -1.38
N ALA A 8 -5.55 -6.91 -0.24
CA ALA A 8 -6.24 -8.19 -0.15
C ALA A 8 -7.39 -8.15 0.85
N LEU A 9 -8.52 -8.72 0.48
CA LEU A 9 -9.70 -8.88 1.34
C LEU A 9 -10.13 -10.34 1.33
N ASN A 10 -10.14 -10.99 2.50
CA ASN A 10 -10.56 -12.39 2.64
C ASN A 10 -9.85 -13.33 1.65
N GLY A 11 -8.54 -13.13 1.42
CA GLY A 11 -7.75 -13.94 0.50
C GLY A 11 -7.87 -13.56 -0.97
N GLU A 12 -8.72 -12.60 -1.32
CA GLU A 12 -8.85 -12.08 -2.68
C GLU A 12 -7.96 -10.85 -2.88
N ILE A 13 -7.13 -10.85 -3.92
CA ILE A 13 -6.32 -9.69 -4.30
C ILE A 13 -7.20 -8.70 -5.06
N LEU A 14 -7.20 -7.45 -4.58
CA LEU A 14 -7.90 -6.34 -5.19
C LEU A 14 -6.88 -5.44 -5.91
N GLY A 15 -6.85 -5.55 -7.22
CA GLY A 15 -5.90 -4.82 -8.07
C GLY A 15 -6.27 -3.36 -8.29
N LYS A 16 -5.61 -2.76 -9.27
CA LYS A 16 -5.93 -1.40 -9.75
C LYS A 16 -7.22 -1.43 -10.56
N PRO A 17 -8.14 -0.46 -10.36
CA PRO A 17 -9.37 -0.42 -11.13
C PRO A 17 -9.10 -0.19 -12.61
N ARG A 18 -9.80 -0.93 -13.46
CA ARG A 18 -9.67 -0.88 -14.93
C ARG A 18 -10.73 0.01 -15.59
N SER A 19 -11.74 0.42 -14.83
CA SER A 19 -12.85 1.24 -15.28
C SER A 19 -13.54 1.91 -14.10
N ILE A 20 -14.46 2.83 -14.37
CA ILE A 20 -15.32 3.44 -13.35
C ILE A 20 -16.13 2.38 -12.61
N ASP A 21 -16.74 1.43 -13.33
CA ASP A 21 -17.53 0.37 -12.73
C ASP A 21 -16.66 -0.56 -11.86
N ASP A 22 -15.47 -0.90 -12.31
CA ASP A 22 -14.52 -1.70 -11.56
C ASP A 22 -14.10 -1.00 -10.25
N ALA A 23 -13.83 0.32 -10.30
CA ALA A 23 -13.53 1.11 -9.11
C ALA A 23 -14.69 1.09 -8.11
N LYS A 24 -15.93 1.23 -8.58
CA LYS A 24 -17.12 1.14 -7.71
C LYS A 24 -17.28 -0.23 -7.08
N GLN A 25 -17.02 -1.29 -7.83
CA GLN A 25 -17.06 -2.66 -7.30
C GLN A 25 -16.00 -2.90 -6.23
N LEU A 26 -14.76 -2.45 -6.44
CA LEU A 26 -13.68 -2.55 -5.46
C LEU A 26 -14.05 -1.86 -4.15
N LEU A 27 -14.53 -0.62 -4.22
CA LEU A 27 -14.93 0.16 -3.05
C LEU A 27 -16.15 -0.46 -2.34
N THR A 28 -17.09 -1.04 -3.08
CA THR A 28 -18.23 -1.75 -2.53
C THR A 28 -17.78 -2.98 -1.73
N LYS A 29 -16.80 -3.73 -2.22
CA LYS A 29 -16.20 -4.87 -1.50
C LYS A 29 -15.51 -4.42 -0.21
N LEU A 30 -14.77 -3.31 -0.26
CA LEU A 30 -14.01 -2.79 0.89
C LEU A 30 -14.90 -2.11 1.93
N SER A 31 -16.06 -1.57 1.54
CA SER A 31 -16.98 -0.85 2.40
C SER A 31 -17.34 -1.65 3.66
N GLY A 32 -17.14 -1.05 4.83
CA GLY A 32 -17.49 -1.64 6.12
C GLY A 32 -16.61 -2.83 6.54
N HIS A 33 -15.50 -3.08 5.86
CA HIS A 33 -14.61 -4.19 6.15
C HIS A 33 -13.19 -3.75 6.50
N THR A 34 -12.47 -4.65 7.15
CA THR A 34 -11.02 -4.55 7.36
C THR A 34 -10.33 -5.39 6.30
N HIS A 35 -9.40 -4.80 5.58
CA HIS A 35 -8.58 -5.48 4.57
C HIS A 35 -7.09 -5.37 4.90
N GLU A 36 -6.28 -6.18 4.22
CA GLU A 36 -4.83 -6.15 4.35
C GLU A 36 -4.20 -5.34 3.23
N VAL A 37 -3.12 -4.65 3.58
CA VAL A 37 -2.20 -4.01 2.64
C VAL A 37 -0.81 -4.58 2.88
N LEU A 38 -0.25 -5.22 1.86
CA LEU A 38 1.09 -5.80 1.88
C LEU A 38 1.96 -5.02 0.91
N THR A 39 3.07 -4.49 1.40
CA THR A 39 4.06 -3.84 0.55
C THR A 39 5.39 -4.56 0.69
N SER A 40 5.86 -5.13 -0.39
CA SER A 40 7.20 -5.69 -0.51
C SER A 40 8.16 -4.60 -0.93
N VAL A 41 9.30 -4.51 -0.27
CA VAL A 41 10.40 -3.62 -0.64
C VAL A 41 11.68 -4.44 -0.80
N ALA A 42 12.44 -4.16 -1.84
CA ALA A 42 13.68 -4.85 -2.13
C ALA A 42 14.79 -3.88 -2.50
N VAL A 43 16.00 -4.20 -2.06
CA VAL A 43 17.24 -3.49 -2.43
C VAL A 43 18.14 -4.47 -3.15
N GLY A 44 18.55 -4.14 -4.38
CA GLY A 44 19.59 -4.84 -5.10
C GLY A 44 20.91 -4.09 -4.99
N TYR A 45 22.03 -4.82 -4.87
CA TYR A 45 23.36 -4.24 -4.72
C TYR A 45 24.46 -5.17 -5.22
N TRP A 46 25.61 -4.59 -5.52
CA TRP A 46 26.83 -5.35 -5.84
C TRP A 46 27.67 -5.50 -4.58
N ASP A 47 28.07 -6.74 -4.27
CA ASP A 47 28.95 -6.99 -3.13
C ASP A 47 30.44 -6.70 -3.47
N ALA A 48 31.32 -6.92 -2.49
CA ALA A 48 32.75 -6.74 -2.67
C ALA A 48 33.41 -7.69 -3.69
N HIS A 49 32.69 -8.74 -4.12
CA HIS A 49 33.14 -9.74 -5.10
C HIS A 49 32.44 -9.55 -6.46
N ASP A 50 31.85 -8.37 -6.72
CA ASP A 50 31.11 -8.05 -7.94
C ASP A 50 29.95 -9.01 -8.22
N GLN A 51 29.33 -9.55 -7.15
CA GLN A 51 28.13 -10.36 -7.25
C GLN A 51 26.89 -9.52 -7.00
N TRP A 52 25.88 -9.66 -7.85
CA TRP A 52 24.58 -9.05 -7.65
C TRP A 52 23.78 -9.80 -6.60
N LEU A 53 23.41 -9.10 -5.54
CA LEU A 53 22.62 -9.63 -4.44
C LEU A 53 21.39 -8.75 -4.21
N SER A 54 20.37 -9.33 -3.58
CA SER A 54 19.19 -8.58 -3.17
C SER A 54 18.72 -8.94 -1.76
N LEU A 55 18.20 -7.97 -1.05
CA LEU A 55 17.53 -8.11 0.23
C LEU A 55 16.10 -7.64 0.10
N GLN A 56 15.20 -8.28 0.82
CA GLN A 56 13.77 -8.01 0.75
C GLN A 56 13.13 -8.00 2.13
N ARG A 57 12.11 -7.14 2.28
CA ARG A 57 11.22 -7.07 3.45
C ARG A 57 9.79 -6.91 2.97
N VAL A 58 8.84 -7.36 3.80
CA VAL A 58 7.41 -7.17 3.57
C VAL A 58 6.81 -6.44 4.76
N SER A 59 6.12 -5.34 4.49
CA SER A 59 5.29 -4.63 5.45
C SER A 59 3.86 -5.10 5.28
N ARG A 60 3.24 -5.52 6.39
CA ARG A 60 1.84 -5.99 6.42
C ARG A 60 1.04 -5.10 7.35
N SER A 61 -0.04 -4.55 6.85
CA SER A 61 -0.90 -3.62 7.59
C SER A 61 -2.37 -3.94 7.35
N GLN A 62 -3.22 -3.48 8.25
CA GLN A 62 -4.67 -3.57 8.14
C GLN A 62 -5.28 -2.17 8.04
N VAL A 63 -6.29 -2.04 7.19
CA VAL A 63 -7.05 -0.81 6.99
C VAL A 63 -8.53 -1.13 7.10
N ARG A 64 -9.25 -0.36 7.90
CA ARG A 64 -10.69 -0.52 8.05
C ARG A 64 -11.43 0.66 7.44
N PHE A 65 -12.36 0.33 6.53
CA PHE A 65 -13.28 1.30 5.97
C PHE A 65 -14.57 1.35 6.79
N SER A 66 -15.08 2.55 7.02
CA SER A 66 -16.47 2.72 7.43
C SER A 66 -17.42 2.24 6.32
N SER A 67 -18.67 1.99 6.66
CA SER A 67 -19.68 1.66 5.64
C SER A 67 -19.89 2.84 4.69
N LEU A 68 -19.82 2.57 3.39
CA LEU A 68 -19.98 3.57 2.33
C LEU A 68 -21.34 3.39 1.63
N SER A 69 -22.08 4.48 1.48
CA SER A 69 -23.25 4.49 0.61
C SER A 69 -22.85 4.53 -0.86
N ALA A 70 -23.76 4.12 -1.76
CA ALA A 70 -23.54 4.21 -3.20
C ALA A 70 -23.18 5.65 -3.62
N ARG A 71 -23.82 6.66 -3.03
CA ARG A 71 -23.54 8.07 -3.30
C ARG A 71 -22.12 8.49 -2.89
N GLN A 72 -21.61 8.00 -1.76
CA GLN A 72 -20.22 8.26 -1.33
C GLN A 72 -19.22 7.62 -2.29
N ILE A 73 -19.49 6.39 -2.71
CA ILE A 73 -18.66 5.69 -3.71
C ILE A 73 -18.64 6.46 -5.03
N ASP A 74 -19.80 6.87 -5.54
CA ASP A 74 -19.89 7.64 -6.79
C ASP A 74 -19.11 8.95 -6.72
N ARG A 75 -19.23 9.68 -5.62
CA ARG A 75 -18.50 10.94 -5.40
C ARG A 75 -16.99 10.71 -5.30
N TYR A 76 -16.58 9.66 -4.63
CA TYR A 76 -15.16 9.35 -4.50
C TYR A 76 -14.55 8.94 -5.86
N VAL A 77 -15.24 8.10 -6.62
CA VAL A 77 -14.77 7.72 -7.97
C VAL A 77 -14.68 8.91 -8.90
N ALA A 78 -15.59 9.89 -8.77
CA ALA A 78 -15.56 11.13 -9.56
C ALA A 78 -14.32 12.00 -9.29
N THR A 79 -13.62 11.82 -8.17
CA THR A 79 -12.34 12.51 -7.90
C THR A 79 -11.18 11.97 -8.72
N GLU A 80 -11.34 10.84 -9.39
CA GLU A 80 -10.31 10.09 -10.11
C GLU A 80 -9.20 9.53 -9.20
N GLU A 81 -9.23 9.77 -7.89
CA GLU A 81 -8.24 9.26 -6.93
C GLU A 81 -8.11 7.72 -6.95
N PRO A 82 -9.17 6.92 -7.15
CA PRO A 82 -9.07 5.46 -7.20
C PRO A 82 -8.14 4.91 -8.27
N PHE A 83 -7.97 5.62 -9.38
CA PHE A 83 -7.25 5.09 -10.54
C PHE A 83 -5.74 5.06 -10.32
N GLY A 84 -5.11 3.98 -10.78
CA GLY A 84 -3.68 3.74 -10.63
C GLY A 84 -3.26 3.24 -9.25
N LYS A 85 -4.20 2.96 -8.35
CA LYS A 85 -3.92 2.51 -6.98
C LYS A 85 -4.51 1.13 -6.71
N ALA A 86 -3.73 0.25 -6.08
CA ALA A 86 -4.21 -1.06 -5.61
C ALA A 86 -5.41 -0.88 -4.68
N GLY A 87 -6.47 -1.67 -4.88
CA GLY A 87 -7.71 -1.57 -4.13
C GLY A 87 -8.58 -0.35 -4.46
N GLY A 88 -8.11 0.54 -5.33
CA GLY A 88 -8.87 1.69 -5.79
C GLY A 88 -8.98 2.84 -4.77
N TYR A 89 -7.98 3.06 -3.93
CA TYR A 89 -7.97 4.20 -3.00
C TYR A 89 -6.55 4.63 -2.61
N GLY A 90 -6.42 5.87 -2.14
CA GLY A 90 -5.18 6.41 -1.59
C GLY A 90 -5.39 6.88 -0.15
N ILE A 91 -4.66 6.30 0.81
CA ILE A 91 -4.80 6.62 2.25
C ILE A 91 -4.50 8.08 2.56
N GLN A 92 -3.60 8.71 1.81
CA GLN A 92 -3.19 10.10 2.00
C GLN A 92 -4.13 11.12 1.33
N GLY A 93 -5.13 10.66 0.60
CA GLY A 93 -6.07 11.50 -0.12
C GLY A 93 -7.45 11.59 0.52
N VAL A 94 -8.47 11.76 -0.31
CA VAL A 94 -9.87 11.89 0.10
C VAL A 94 -10.39 10.64 0.81
N ALA A 95 -9.83 9.46 0.50
CA ALA A 95 -10.18 8.22 1.19
C ALA A 95 -9.98 8.27 2.71
N ALA A 96 -9.09 9.15 3.20
CA ALA A 96 -8.92 9.35 4.64
C ALA A 96 -10.22 9.70 5.36
N LEU A 97 -11.22 10.26 4.66
CA LEU A 97 -12.52 10.61 5.24
C LEU A 97 -13.38 9.39 5.61
N PHE A 98 -13.07 8.22 5.06
CA PHE A 98 -13.82 7.00 5.34
C PHE A 98 -12.95 5.83 5.84
N ILE A 99 -11.66 6.09 6.10
CA ILE A 99 -10.78 5.15 6.78
C ILE A 99 -10.84 5.48 8.27
N ASP A 100 -11.45 4.60 9.06
CA ASP A 100 -11.65 4.86 10.49
C ASP A 100 -10.59 4.26 11.40
N CYS A 101 -9.78 3.31 10.89
CA CYS A 101 -8.71 2.69 11.64
C CYS A 101 -7.64 2.10 10.73
N ILE A 102 -6.40 2.23 11.12
CA ILE A 102 -5.27 1.47 10.55
C ILE A 102 -4.53 0.77 11.68
N ASN A 103 -4.01 -0.43 11.38
CA ASN A 103 -3.11 -1.17 12.25
C ASN A 103 -1.88 -1.58 11.44
N GLY A 104 -0.75 -0.95 11.73
CA GLY A 104 0.50 -1.20 11.01
C GLY A 104 1.19 0.07 10.54
N SER A 105 1.82 -0.01 9.37
CA SER A 105 2.70 1.03 8.84
C SER A 105 1.95 1.95 7.88
N TYR A 106 1.81 3.22 8.25
CA TYR A 106 1.24 4.25 7.36
C TYR A 106 2.05 4.38 6.06
N SER A 107 3.39 4.44 6.16
CA SER A 107 4.27 4.51 4.99
C SER A 107 4.21 3.25 4.13
N GLY A 108 4.04 2.07 4.77
CA GLY A 108 3.82 0.81 4.06
C GLY A 108 2.51 0.80 3.28
N ILE A 109 1.43 1.31 3.86
CA ILE A 109 0.13 1.45 3.18
C ILE A 109 0.23 2.42 2.01
N MET A 110 1.01 3.48 2.13
CA MET A 110 1.28 4.42 1.02
C MET A 110 2.06 3.81 -0.13
N GLY A 111 2.87 2.76 0.13
CA GLY A 111 3.59 2.04 -0.91
C GLY A 111 5.11 1.98 -0.79
N LEU A 112 5.71 2.65 0.20
CA LEU A 112 7.14 2.53 0.53
C LEU A 112 7.32 2.51 2.04
N PRO A 113 7.41 1.33 2.66
CA PRO A 113 7.51 1.19 4.10
C PRO A 113 8.85 1.74 4.61
N ALA A 114 8.81 2.89 5.27
CA ALA A 114 10.02 3.62 5.65
C ALA A 114 10.91 2.82 6.63
N TYR A 115 10.32 2.13 7.59
CA TYR A 115 11.06 1.35 8.58
C TYR A 115 11.81 0.17 7.93
N GLU A 116 11.12 -0.65 7.15
CA GLU A 116 11.70 -1.79 6.46
C GLU A 116 12.73 -1.34 5.41
N THR A 117 12.46 -0.23 4.75
CA THR A 117 13.39 0.37 3.77
C THR A 117 14.68 0.83 4.47
N SER A 118 14.59 1.49 5.63
CA SER A 118 15.77 1.91 6.37
C SER A 118 16.64 0.73 6.79
N GLN A 119 16.02 -0.34 7.28
CA GLN A 119 16.75 -1.56 7.64
C GLN A 119 17.49 -2.20 6.46
N LEU A 120 16.86 -2.21 5.28
CA LEU A 120 17.49 -2.73 4.06
C LEU A 120 18.67 -1.85 3.61
N LEU A 121 18.50 -0.53 3.64
CA LEU A 121 19.55 0.41 3.23
C LEU A 121 20.75 0.34 4.17
N GLU A 122 20.51 0.30 5.48
CA GLU A 122 21.59 0.13 6.47
C GLU A 122 22.33 -1.18 6.29
N ALA A 123 21.61 -2.27 6.00
CA ALA A 123 22.19 -3.59 5.78
C ALA A 123 23.15 -3.63 4.57
N VAL A 124 22.95 -2.77 3.58
CA VAL A 124 23.84 -2.65 2.40
C VAL A 124 24.85 -1.49 2.52
N GLY A 125 24.97 -0.89 3.70
CA GLY A 125 26.00 0.10 4.01
C GLY A 125 25.62 1.56 3.74
N VAL A 126 24.33 1.86 3.50
CA VAL A 126 23.87 3.24 3.38
C VAL A 126 23.63 3.82 4.77
N GLU A 127 24.32 4.90 5.07
CA GLU A 127 24.11 5.65 6.32
C GLU A 127 22.92 6.59 6.19
N LEU A 128 22.01 6.51 7.15
CA LEU A 128 20.81 7.35 7.24
C LEU A 128 20.94 8.35 8.38
N VAL A 129 20.13 9.39 8.36
CA VAL A 129 20.15 10.45 9.39
C VAL A 129 19.90 9.93 10.82
N VAL A 130 19.23 8.78 10.95
CA VAL A 130 18.92 8.13 12.24
C VAL A 130 19.69 6.83 12.46
N SER A 131 20.69 6.53 11.63
CA SER A 131 21.55 5.35 11.82
C SER A 131 22.30 5.45 13.15
N PRO A 132 22.45 4.33 13.88
CA PRO A 132 23.14 4.32 15.17
C PRO A 132 24.63 4.64 15.08
#